data_20201d8cc88e964ba95afc693e5c63c5
#
_entry.id   20201d8cc88e964ba95afc693e5c63c5
#
_cell.length_a   1.000
_cell.length_b   1.000
_cell.length_c   1.000
_cell.angle_alpha   90.00
_cell.angle_beta   90.00
_cell.angle_gamma   90.00
#
_symmetry.space_group_name_H-M   'P 1'
#
loop_
_entity.id
_entity.type
_entity.pdbx_description
1 polymer ?
#
loop_
_entity_poly.entity_id
_entity_poly.type
_entity_poly.pdbx_seq_one_letter_code
_entity_poly.pdbx_strand_id
1 'polypeptide(L)'
;MSQIEAVRDDAELVSLCLAGRQDAFDGLVSRHHRQIYNMIYRMVGNPEDAADLTQDAFLRAYERLHTFQLDRSFLAWIRAVASNLTIDHLRRRRQPTVSLDERLESGAQHADETPGSSPAERVVMAEDSRRVLAAVQQLPEKQRAVLILRHIEGLKLEEIAESLRMPLGTVKTMLFRGRAAVREMVGEL
;
A
#
# COMPACT_ATOMS: atom_id res chain seq x y z
N MET A 1 -5.51 26.18 10.25
CA MET A 1 -4.88 24.86 10.48
C MET A 1 -3.99 25.01 11.71
N SER A 2 -4.31 24.32 12.77
CA SER A 2 -3.78 24.61 14.11
C SER A 2 -2.38 24.01 14.27
N GLN A 3 -1.41 24.80 14.78
CA GLN A 3 -0.03 24.38 15.12
C GLN A 3 0.05 23.26 16.18
N ILE A 4 -1.09 22.74 16.63
CA ILE A 4 -1.20 21.72 17.69
C ILE A 4 -0.95 20.30 17.13
N GLU A 5 -1.07 20.08 15.80
CA GLU A 5 -1.02 18.76 15.18
C GLU A 5 0.39 18.22 14.90
N ALA A 6 1.40 19.07 14.91
CA ALA A 6 2.77 18.68 14.49
C ALA A 6 3.56 17.90 15.55
N VAL A 7 3.08 17.78 16.78
CA VAL A 7 3.86 17.26 17.93
C VAL A 7 3.26 15.99 18.57
N ARG A 8 2.01 15.67 18.27
CA ARG A 8 1.36 14.48 18.88
C ARG A 8 1.74 13.21 18.14
N ASP A 9 2.01 12.16 18.88
CA ASP A 9 2.22 10.84 18.28
C ASP A 9 0.87 10.21 17.84
N ASP A 10 0.93 9.12 17.08
CA ASP A 10 -0.27 8.44 16.59
C ASP A 10 -1.15 7.91 17.73
N ALA A 11 -0.55 7.46 18.83
CA ALA A 11 -1.28 6.92 19.98
C ALA A 11 -2.08 8.01 20.69
N GLU A 12 -1.53 9.23 20.81
CA GLU A 12 -2.27 10.38 21.34
C GLU A 12 -3.42 10.77 20.43
N LEU A 13 -3.21 10.82 19.11
CA LEU A 13 -4.27 11.15 18.15
C LEU A 13 -5.40 10.12 18.21
N VAL A 14 -5.08 8.83 18.25
CA VAL A 14 -6.06 7.75 18.40
C VAL A 14 -6.83 7.91 19.71
N SER A 15 -6.13 8.16 20.83
CA SER A 15 -6.77 8.32 22.14
C SER A 15 -7.75 9.47 22.16
N LEU A 16 -7.42 10.59 21.51
CA LEU A 16 -8.32 11.74 21.36
C LEU A 16 -9.55 11.41 20.49
N CYS A 17 -9.35 10.66 19.39
CA CYS A 17 -10.47 10.21 18.57
C CYS A 17 -11.43 9.32 19.38
N LEU A 18 -10.91 8.40 20.15
CA LEU A 18 -11.70 7.51 21.02
C LEU A 18 -12.41 8.26 22.15
N ALA A 19 -11.88 9.41 22.57
CA ALA A 19 -12.52 10.34 23.50
C ALA A 19 -13.57 11.27 22.84
N GLY A 20 -13.89 11.07 21.55
CA GLY A 20 -14.90 11.83 20.81
C GLY A 20 -14.38 13.05 20.05
N ARG A 21 -13.06 13.30 20.04
CA ARG A 21 -12.41 14.35 19.25
C ARG A 21 -12.19 13.87 17.80
N GLN A 22 -13.21 14.00 16.97
CA GLN A 22 -13.16 13.56 15.56
C GLN A 22 -12.08 14.29 14.74
N ASP A 23 -11.84 15.57 15.03
CA ASP A 23 -10.80 16.39 14.40
C ASP A 23 -9.38 15.83 14.57
N ALA A 24 -9.13 15.01 15.60
CA ALA A 24 -7.84 14.35 15.78
C ALA A 24 -7.56 13.28 14.72
N PHE A 25 -8.59 12.72 14.08
CA PHE A 25 -8.41 11.75 13.00
C PHE A 25 -7.82 12.38 11.74
N ASP A 26 -8.13 13.65 11.47
CA ASP A 26 -7.54 14.41 10.35
C ASP A 26 -6.01 14.48 10.46
N GLY A 27 -5.47 14.51 11.68
CA GLY A 27 -4.03 14.43 11.93
C GLY A 27 -3.43 13.09 11.50
N LEU A 28 -4.11 11.97 11.77
CA LEU A 28 -3.70 10.63 11.30
C LEU A 28 -3.78 10.51 9.78
N VAL A 29 -4.85 11.04 9.17
CA VAL A 29 -5.01 11.07 7.72
C VAL A 29 -3.87 11.88 7.09
N SER A 30 -3.65 13.14 7.53
CA SER A 30 -2.63 14.01 6.99
C SER A 30 -1.22 13.41 7.05
N ARG A 31 -0.92 12.68 8.13
CA ARG A 31 0.39 12.04 8.35
C ARG A 31 0.61 10.83 7.47
N HIS A 32 -0.41 10.01 7.26
CA HIS A 32 -0.24 8.68 6.64
C HIS A 32 -0.82 8.58 5.22
N HIS A 33 -1.63 9.56 4.77
CA HIS A 33 -2.32 9.52 3.47
C HIS A 33 -1.39 9.21 2.30
N ARG A 34 -0.29 9.97 2.16
CA ARG A 34 0.64 9.81 1.04
C ARG A 34 1.24 8.40 1.01
N GLN A 35 1.57 7.85 2.17
CA GLN A 35 2.19 6.53 2.28
C GLN A 35 1.20 5.42 1.93
N ILE A 36 -0.04 5.51 2.42
CA ILE A 36 -1.10 4.56 2.11
C ILE A 36 -1.49 4.64 0.63
N TYR A 37 -1.65 5.85 0.09
CA TYR A 37 -1.91 6.06 -1.34
C TYR A 37 -0.83 5.41 -2.21
N ASN A 38 0.44 5.67 -1.94
CA ASN A 38 1.55 5.11 -2.72
C ASN A 38 1.58 3.58 -2.66
N MET A 39 1.32 3.00 -1.48
CA MET A 39 1.24 1.54 -1.32
C MET A 39 0.11 0.96 -2.17
N ILE A 40 -1.10 1.54 -2.09
CA ILE A 40 -2.26 1.10 -2.87
C ILE A 40 -2.00 1.29 -4.36
N TYR A 41 -1.48 2.45 -4.77
CA TYR A 41 -1.15 2.73 -6.17
C TYR A 41 -0.20 1.69 -6.77
N ARG A 42 0.85 1.29 -6.05
CA ARG A 42 1.75 0.20 -6.48
C ARG A 42 1.01 -1.13 -6.63
N MET A 43 -0.05 -1.36 -5.88
CA MET A 43 -0.86 -2.57 -5.98
C MET A 43 -1.84 -2.54 -7.16
N VAL A 44 -2.53 -1.42 -7.39
CA VAL A 44 -3.60 -1.34 -8.41
C VAL A 44 -3.13 -0.82 -9.75
N GLY A 45 -2.14 0.09 -9.80
CA GLY A 45 -1.58 0.69 -11.01
C GLY A 45 -2.45 1.80 -11.62
N ASN A 46 -3.60 2.10 -11.04
CA ASN A 46 -4.51 3.16 -11.50
C ASN A 46 -4.63 4.24 -10.41
N PRO A 47 -4.44 5.54 -10.73
CA PRO A 47 -4.46 6.62 -9.75
C PRO A 47 -5.87 6.88 -9.18
N GLU A 48 -6.93 6.70 -9.96
CA GLU A 48 -8.31 6.90 -9.51
C GLU A 48 -8.71 5.80 -8.52
N ASP A 49 -8.49 4.52 -8.88
CA ASP A 49 -8.68 3.39 -7.96
C ASP A 49 -7.86 3.57 -6.66
N ALA A 50 -6.63 4.08 -6.79
CA ALA A 50 -5.77 4.29 -5.62
C ALA A 50 -6.31 5.38 -4.70
N ALA A 51 -6.84 6.47 -5.26
CA ALA A 51 -7.44 7.55 -4.48
C ALA A 51 -8.71 7.07 -3.75
N ASP A 52 -9.61 6.39 -4.46
CA ASP A 52 -10.86 5.86 -3.89
C ASP A 52 -10.57 4.82 -2.79
N LEU A 53 -9.68 3.87 -3.05
CA LEU A 53 -9.30 2.86 -2.07
C LEU A 53 -8.57 3.45 -0.85
N THR A 54 -7.85 4.55 -1.03
CA THR A 54 -7.21 5.26 0.09
C THR A 54 -8.26 5.90 0.97
N GLN A 55 -9.23 6.59 0.40
CA GLN A 55 -10.35 7.16 1.12
C GLN A 55 -11.14 6.07 1.88
N ASP A 56 -11.50 4.99 1.20
CA ASP A 56 -12.19 3.84 1.79
C ASP A 56 -11.39 3.20 2.94
N ALA A 57 -10.07 3.12 2.81
CA ALA A 57 -9.21 2.56 3.85
C ALA A 57 -9.24 3.42 5.12
N PHE A 58 -9.18 4.74 5.00
CA PHE A 58 -9.28 5.64 6.16
C PHE A 58 -10.68 5.66 6.76
N LEU A 59 -11.74 5.61 5.96
CA LEU A 59 -13.11 5.49 6.45
C LEU A 59 -13.29 4.20 7.27
N ARG A 60 -12.85 3.06 6.75
CA ARG A 60 -12.89 1.79 7.48
C ARG A 60 -12.01 1.78 8.73
N ALA A 61 -10.87 2.47 8.67
CA ALA A 61 -10.01 2.63 9.83
C ALA A 61 -10.71 3.46 10.92
N TYR A 62 -11.38 4.54 10.56
CA TYR A 62 -12.17 5.35 11.48
C TYR A 62 -13.29 4.54 12.15
N GLU A 63 -14.09 3.83 11.36
CA GLU A 63 -15.18 2.98 11.85
C GLU A 63 -14.70 1.89 12.84
N ARG A 64 -13.50 1.37 12.62
CA ARG A 64 -12.90 0.30 13.41
C ARG A 64 -11.86 0.76 14.41
N LEU A 65 -11.72 2.07 14.62
CA LEU A 65 -10.68 2.63 15.48
C LEU A 65 -10.77 2.11 16.91
N HIS A 66 -11.98 1.81 17.38
CA HIS A 66 -12.24 1.19 18.68
C HIS A 66 -11.62 -0.22 18.85
N THR A 67 -11.21 -0.87 17.74
CA THR A 67 -10.52 -2.18 17.77
C THR A 67 -9.01 -2.05 17.74
N PHE A 68 -8.48 -0.83 17.56
CA PHE A 68 -7.04 -0.59 17.51
C PHE A 68 -6.42 -0.72 18.88
N GLN A 69 -5.27 -1.37 18.97
CA GLN A 69 -4.50 -1.53 20.19
C GLN A 69 -3.45 -0.42 20.29
N LEU A 70 -3.50 0.41 21.32
CA LEU A 70 -2.65 1.59 21.47
C LEU A 70 -1.14 1.29 21.60
N ASP A 71 -0.78 0.06 21.93
CA ASP A 71 0.60 -0.43 22.00
C ASP A 71 1.19 -0.83 20.65
N ARG A 72 0.38 -0.76 19.58
CA ARG A 72 0.79 -1.09 18.20
C ARG A 72 0.97 0.15 17.34
N SER A 73 1.72 0.01 16.24
CA SER A 73 1.86 1.06 15.24
C SER A 73 0.56 1.26 14.47
N PHE A 74 0.03 2.49 14.49
CA PHE A 74 -1.15 2.86 13.68
C PHE A 74 -0.87 2.66 12.20
N LEU A 75 0.34 3.02 11.73
CA LEU A 75 0.73 2.82 10.34
C LEU A 75 0.69 1.35 9.92
N ALA A 76 1.17 0.43 10.77
CA ALA A 76 1.11 -1.00 10.48
C ALA A 76 -0.35 -1.50 10.40
N TRP A 77 -1.19 -1.01 11.27
CA TRP A 77 -2.60 -1.36 11.32
C TRP A 77 -3.38 -0.84 10.10
N ILE A 78 -3.21 0.44 9.72
CA ILE A 78 -3.88 1.01 8.54
C ILE A 78 -3.38 0.37 7.24
N ARG A 79 -2.08 -0.02 7.15
CA ARG A 79 -1.56 -0.81 6.04
C ARG A 79 -2.26 -2.15 5.89
N ALA A 80 -2.55 -2.82 6.99
CA ALA A 80 -3.31 -4.08 6.98
C ALA A 80 -4.73 -3.86 6.46
N VAL A 81 -5.43 -2.82 6.92
CA VAL A 81 -6.76 -2.45 6.45
C VAL A 81 -6.74 -2.18 4.94
N ALA A 82 -5.83 -1.32 4.49
CA ALA A 82 -5.68 -0.92 3.10
C ALA A 82 -5.31 -2.09 2.18
N SER A 83 -4.38 -2.96 2.60
CA SER A 83 -3.96 -4.12 1.81
C SER A 83 -5.10 -5.12 1.60
N ASN A 84 -5.87 -5.44 2.64
CA ASN A 84 -7.01 -6.35 2.52
C ASN A 84 -8.09 -5.76 1.60
N LEU A 85 -8.39 -4.46 1.74
CA LEU A 85 -9.33 -3.76 0.88
C LEU A 85 -8.90 -3.81 -0.60
N THR A 86 -7.62 -3.54 -0.86
CA THR A 86 -7.06 -3.53 -2.21
C THR A 86 -7.04 -4.93 -2.83
N ILE A 87 -6.71 -5.98 -2.06
CA ILE A 87 -6.77 -7.37 -2.53
C ILE A 87 -8.21 -7.74 -2.92
N ASP A 88 -9.20 -7.36 -2.10
CA ASP A 88 -10.61 -7.63 -2.37
C ASP A 88 -11.11 -6.87 -3.61
N HIS A 89 -10.66 -5.63 -3.82
CA HIS A 89 -10.95 -4.86 -5.03
C HIS A 89 -10.38 -5.54 -6.27
N LEU A 90 -9.10 -5.90 -6.27
CA LEU A 90 -8.42 -6.55 -7.38
C LEU A 90 -9.06 -7.91 -7.72
N ARG A 91 -9.43 -8.69 -6.69
CA ARG A 91 -10.11 -9.97 -6.87
C ARG A 91 -11.47 -9.80 -7.56
N ARG A 92 -12.25 -8.78 -7.20
CA ARG A 92 -13.54 -8.47 -7.85
C ARG A 92 -13.37 -8.07 -9.30
N ARG A 93 -12.38 -7.24 -9.63
CA ARG A 93 -12.09 -6.87 -11.03
C ARG A 93 -11.65 -8.04 -11.90
N ARG A 94 -11.01 -9.06 -11.31
CA ARG A 94 -10.56 -10.25 -12.03
C ARG A 94 -11.66 -11.28 -12.28
N GLN A 95 -12.73 -11.25 -11.52
CA GLN A 95 -13.92 -12.07 -11.83
C GLN A 95 -14.61 -11.48 -13.06
N PRO A 96 -14.87 -12.27 -14.12
CA PRO A 96 -15.52 -11.75 -15.31
C PRO A 96 -16.98 -11.40 -14.98
N THR A 97 -17.21 -10.19 -14.54
CA THR A 97 -18.48 -9.52 -14.77
C THR A 97 -18.42 -9.05 -16.21
N VAL A 98 -19.38 -9.48 -17.02
CA VAL A 98 -19.61 -9.06 -18.40
C VAL A 98 -19.66 -7.53 -18.44
N SER A 99 -18.54 -6.89 -18.72
CA SER A 99 -18.43 -5.49 -19.14
C SER A 99 -17.10 -5.33 -19.84
N LEU A 100 -17.19 -5.08 -21.12
CA LEU A 100 -16.10 -4.69 -22.00
C LEU A 100 -15.50 -3.34 -21.57
N ASP A 101 -14.22 -3.21 -21.94
CA ASP A 101 -13.44 -1.98 -22.04
C ASP A 101 -13.12 -1.21 -20.76
N GLU A 102 -11.86 -1.37 -20.37
CA GLU A 102 -10.95 -0.24 -20.17
C GLU A 102 -9.53 -0.75 -19.91
N ARG A 103 -8.78 -0.96 -21.00
CA ARG A 103 -7.32 -0.90 -20.95
C ARG A 103 -6.94 0.57 -20.95
N LEU A 104 -6.83 1.17 -19.79
CA LEU A 104 -6.29 2.51 -19.64
C LEU A 104 -4.77 2.44 -19.49
N GLU A 105 -4.12 3.17 -20.36
CA GLU A 105 -2.68 3.44 -20.34
C GLU A 105 -2.31 4.08 -19.00
N SER A 106 -1.51 3.37 -18.22
CA SER A 106 -1.05 3.85 -16.91
C SER A 106 0.18 4.71 -17.11
N GLY A 107 -0.03 5.99 -17.27
CA GLY A 107 1.01 7.00 -17.18
C GLY A 107 0.93 7.70 -15.82
N ALA A 108 1.74 7.33 -14.86
CA ALA A 108 1.90 8.13 -13.65
C ALA A 108 3.33 8.08 -13.13
N GLN A 109 3.94 9.24 -13.21
CA GLN A 109 5.23 9.57 -12.63
C GLN A 109 5.06 9.77 -11.12
N HIS A 110 5.68 8.91 -10.32
CA HIS A 110 6.09 9.26 -8.97
C HIS A 110 7.48 8.69 -8.76
N ALA A 111 8.48 9.51 -9.09
CA ALA A 111 9.86 9.25 -8.72
C ALA A 111 10.04 9.63 -7.24
N ASP A 112 10.41 8.67 -6.40
CA ASP A 112 11.06 8.97 -5.14
C ASP A 112 12.41 9.61 -5.48
N GLU A 113 12.60 10.87 -5.08
CA GLU A 113 13.87 11.59 -5.29
C GLU A 113 14.97 10.94 -4.45
N THR A 114 15.86 10.20 -5.09
CA THR A 114 17.11 9.75 -4.47
C THR A 114 18.15 10.85 -4.67
N PRO A 115 18.66 11.48 -3.60
CA PRO A 115 19.69 12.53 -3.72
C PRO A 115 21.00 11.94 -4.23
N GLY A 116 21.59 12.52 -5.27
CA GLY A 116 22.98 12.29 -5.66
C GLY A 116 23.24 11.59 -7.01
N SER A 117 22.23 11.15 -7.75
CA SER A 117 22.42 10.54 -9.09
C SER A 117 22.37 11.57 -10.22
N SER A 118 23.13 11.32 -11.31
CA SER A 118 23.10 12.15 -12.51
C SER A 118 21.73 12.08 -13.22
N PRO A 119 21.33 13.09 -14.05
CA PRO A 119 20.07 13.05 -14.78
C PRO A 119 19.89 11.79 -15.64
N ALA A 120 20.97 11.29 -16.26
CA ALA A 120 20.92 10.08 -17.09
C ALA A 120 20.70 8.81 -16.24
N GLU A 121 21.40 8.68 -15.10
CA GLU A 121 21.19 7.57 -14.16
C GLU A 121 19.78 7.58 -13.58
N ARG A 122 19.21 8.76 -13.28
CA ARG A 122 17.83 8.90 -12.83
C ARG A 122 16.82 8.42 -13.85
N VAL A 123 17.05 8.68 -15.15
CA VAL A 123 16.17 8.19 -16.22
C VAL A 123 16.23 6.67 -16.32
N VAL A 124 17.41 6.06 -16.29
CA VAL A 124 17.58 4.60 -16.33
C VAL A 124 16.94 3.95 -15.11
N MET A 125 17.22 4.44 -13.90
CA MET A 125 16.61 3.91 -12.67
C MET A 125 15.08 4.05 -12.66
N ALA A 126 14.53 5.13 -13.23
CA ALA A 126 13.10 5.33 -13.34
C ALA A 126 12.47 4.35 -14.35
N GLU A 127 13.18 4.00 -15.44
CA GLU A 127 12.73 3.02 -16.41
C GLU A 127 12.71 1.61 -15.81
N ASP A 128 13.80 1.21 -15.17
CA ASP A 128 13.89 -0.09 -14.49
C ASP A 128 12.84 -0.23 -13.38
N SER A 129 12.62 0.83 -12.61
CA SER A 129 11.58 0.86 -11.58
C SER A 129 10.18 0.70 -12.19
N ARG A 130 9.90 1.32 -13.34
CA ARG A 130 8.63 1.17 -14.06
C ARG A 130 8.45 -0.26 -14.58
N ARG A 131 9.49 -0.86 -15.15
CA ARG A 131 9.45 -2.25 -15.65
C ARG A 131 9.20 -3.23 -14.51
N VAL A 132 9.89 -3.07 -13.37
CA VAL A 132 9.67 -3.90 -12.18
C VAL A 132 8.24 -3.73 -11.64
N LEU A 133 7.73 -2.50 -11.54
CA LEU A 133 6.37 -2.23 -11.08
C LEU A 133 5.33 -2.86 -12.00
N ALA A 134 5.50 -2.75 -13.32
CA ALA A 134 4.62 -3.37 -14.31
C ALA A 134 4.62 -4.90 -14.18
N ALA A 135 5.77 -5.53 -13.95
CA ALA A 135 5.87 -6.96 -13.67
C ALA A 135 5.17 -7.35 -12.36
N VAL A 136 5.36 -6.57 -11.29
CA VAL A 136 4.67 -6.79 -10.01
C VAL A 136 3.16 -6.70 -10.19
N GLN A 137 2.64 -5.79 -11.00
CA GLN A 137 1.21 -5.65 -11.27
C GLN A 137 0.60 -6.82 -12.05
N GLN A 138 1.40 -7.64 -12.73
CA GLN A 138 0.93 -8.87 -13.40
C GLN A 138 0.79 -10.07 -12.45
N LEU A 139 1.34 -9.98 -11.25
CA LEU A 139 1.24 -11.05 -10.26
C LEU A 139 -0.20 -11.23 -9.74
N PRO A 140 -0.56 -12.44 -9.28
CA PRO A 140 -1.76 -12.65 -8.48
C PRO A 140 -1.81 -11.69 -7.27
N GLU A 141 -2.99 -11.20 -6.93
CA GLU A 141 -3.21 -10.08 -6.00
C GLU A 141 -2.49 -10.27 -4.65
N LYS A 142 -2.59 -11.47 -4.07
CA LYS A 142 -1.95 -11.79 -2.78
C LYS A 142 -0.42 -11.87 -2.87
N GLN A 143 0.13 -12.37 -3.99
CA GLN A 143 1.59 -12.40 -4.20
C GLN A 143 2.12 -10.98 -4.37
N ARG A 144 1.40 -10.14 -5.13
CA ARG A 144 1.69 -8.71 -5.33
C ARG A 144 1.72 -7.99 -3.98
N ALA A 145 0.67 -8.14 -3.15
CA ALA A 145 0.61 -7.53 -1.84
C ALA A 145 1.78 -7.94 -0.94
N VAL A 146 2.10 -9.24 -0.87
CA VAL A 146 3.23 -9.75 -0.08
C VAL A 146 4.56 -9.15 -0.53
N LEU A 147 4.79 -9.03 -1.85
CA LEU A 147 6.01 -8.42 -2.39
C LEU A 147 6.13 -6.94 -2.01
N ILE A 148 5.06 -6.16 -2.20
CA ILE A 148 5.04 -4.74 -1.89
C ILE A 148 5.26 -4.52 -0.39
N LEU A 149 4.51 -5.22 0.46
CA LEU A 149 4.64 -5.11 1.92
C LEU A 149 6.04 -5.48 2.41
N ARG A 150 6.67 -6.49 1.79
CA ARG A 150 8.03 -6.92 2.19
C ARG A 150 9.13 -6.00 1.69
N HIS A 151 9.12 -5.65 0.39
CA HIS A 151 10.26 -4.99 -0.26
C HIS A 151 10.16 -3.47 -0.28
N ILE A 152 8.96 -2.92 -0.28
CA ILE A 152 8.74 -1.48 -0.34
C ILE A 152 8.37 -0.94 1.05
N GLU A 153 7.45 -1.60 1.73
CA GLU A 153 7.00 -1.15 3.06
C GLU A 153 7.87 -1.70 4.21
N GLY A 154 8.79 -2.63 3.94
CA GLY A 154 9.79 -3.11 4.89
C GLY A 154 9.26 -4.04 5.99
N LEU A 155 8.01 -4.51 5.92
CA LEU A 155 7.40 -5.33 6.96
C LEU A 155 8.12 -6.69 7.11
N LYS A 156 8.13 -7.21 8.34
CA LYS A 156 8.58 -8.58 8.61
C LYS A 156 7.54 -9.59 8.10
N LEU A 157 7.98 -10.82 7.81
CA LEU A 157 7.07 -11.84 7.27
C LEU A 157 5.94 -12.20 8.24
N GLU A 158 6.22 -12.13 9.54
CA GLU A 158 5.26 -12.36 10.61
C GLU A 158 4.18 -11.27 10.62
N GLU A 159 4.58 -10.00 10.45
CA GLU A 159 3.67 -8.85 10.37
C GLU A 159 2.78 -8.93 9.11
N ILE A 160 3.35 -9.37 7.98
CA ILE A 160 2.59 -9.61 6.75
C ILE A 160 1.59 -10.75 6.93
N ALA A 161 1.99 -11.84 7.58
CA ALA A 161 1.13 -12.99 7.87
C ALA A 161 -0.07 -12.58 8.74
N GLU A 162 0.17 -11.79 9.78
CA GLU A 162 -0.88 -11.23 10.65
C GLU A 162 -1.79 -10.28 9.85
N SER A 163 -1.20 -9.31 9.13
CA SER A 163 -1.93 -8.29 8.36
C SER A 163 -2.86 -8.87 7.31
N LEU A 164 -2.39 -9.88 6.59
CA LEU A 164 -3.15 -10.53 5.51
C LEU A 164 -3.94 -11.77 5.99
N ARG A 165 -3.89 -12.08 7.29
CA ARG A 165 -4.55 -13.25 7.91
C ARG A 165 -4.20 -14.55 7.17
N MET A 166 -2.91 -14.76 6.95
CA MET A 166 -2.38 -15.94 6.24
C MET A 166 -1.33 -16.67 7.08
N PRO A 167 -1.22 -18.01 6.96
CA PRO A 167 -0.12 -18.74 7.57
C PRO A 167 1.25 -18.21 7.09
N LEU A 168 2.23 -18.12 7.98
CA LEU A 168 3.59 -17.65 7.66
C LEU A 168 4.23 -18.46 6.53
N GLY A 169 4.02 -19.78 6.49
CA GLY A 169 4.48 -20.64 5.40
C GLY A 169 3.91 -20.23 4.04
N THR A 170 2.64 -19.80 4.00
CA THR A 170 1.98 -19.31 2.79
C THR A 170 2.63 -17.99 2.33
N VAL A 171 2.91 -17.06 3.26
CA VAL A 171 3.60 -15.80 2.96
C VAL A 171 4.99 -16.06 2.37
N LYS A 172 5.78 -16.96 2.99
CA LYS A 172 7.10 -17.37 2.49
C LYS A 172 7.03 -17.92 1.07
N THR A 173 6.07 -18.82 0.81
CA THR A 173 5.86 -19.41 -0.53
C THR A 173 5.44 -18.36 -1.56
N MET A 174 4.53 -17.46 -1.21
CA MET A 174 4.09 -16.38 -2.09
C MET A 174 5.23 -15.42 -2.43
N LEU A 175 6.05 -15.07 -1.43
CA LEU A 175 7.21 -14.21 -1.63
C LEU A 175 8.24 -14.86 -2.58
N PHE A 176 8.52 -16.14 -2.38
CA PHE A 176 9.44 -16.91 -3.23
C PHE A 176 8.95 -16.97 -4.68
N ARG A 177 7.69 -17.37 -4.88
CA ARG A 177 7.08 -17.47 -6.23
C ARG A 177 6.96 -16.10 -6.91
N GLY A 178 6.57 -15.08 -6.16
CA GLY A 178 6.44 -13.71 -6.69
C GLY A 178 7.79 -13.16 -7.17
N ARG A 179 8.87 -13.38 -6.39
CA ARG A 179 10.24 -13.00 -6.81
C ARG A 179 10.69 -13.71 -8.08
N ALA A 180 10.44 -15.02 -8.16
CA ALA A 180 10.80 -15.82 -9.34
C ALA A 180 10.07 -15.30 -10.59
N ALA A 181 8.75 -15.06 -10.49
CA ALA A 181 7.94 -14.55 -11.59
C ALA A 181 8.36 -13.14 -12.03
N VAL A 182 8.66 -12.23 -11.09
CA VAL A 182 9.15 -10.87 -11.45
C VAL A 182 10.49 -10.96 -12.16
N ARG A 183 11.42 -11.80 -11.67
CA ARG A 183 12.73 -12.00 -12.32
C ARG A 183 12.58 -12.53 -13.74
N GLU A 184 11.67 -13.46 -13.98
CA GLU A 184 11.39 -14.01 -15.30
C GLU A 184 10.83 -12.94 -16.25
N MET A 185 9.93 -12.08 -15.77
CA MET A 185 9.31 -11.03 -16.57
C MET A 185 10.24 -9.86 -16.88
N VAL A 186 11.13 -9.51 -15.96
CA VAL A 186 12.02 -8.35 -16.11
C VAL A 186 13.32 -8.72 -16.81
N GLY A 187 13.74 -10.00 -16.75
CA GLY A 187 15.05 -10.48 -17.22
C GLY A 187 16.17 -10.12 -16.23
N GLU A 188 17.41 -10.32 -16.66
CA GLU A 188 18.57 -9.79 -15.93
C GLU A 188 18.66 -8.28 -16.20
N LEU A 189 18.52 -7.47 -15.14
CA LEU A 189 18.74 -6.02 -15.14
C LEU A 189 20.24 -5.73 -15.12
#